data_d8118a5ff8d25b48fec5803543121671
#
_entry.id   d8118a5ff8d25b48fec5803543121671
#
_cell.length_a   1.000
_cell.length_b   1.000
_cell.length_c   1.000
_cell.angle_alpha   90.00
_cell.angle_beta   90.00
_cell.angle_gamma   90.00
#
_symmetry.space_group_name_H-M   'P 1'
#
loop_
_entity.id
_entity.type
_entity.pdbx_description
1 polymer ?
#
loop_
_entity_poly.entity_id
_entity_poly.type
_entity_poly.pdbx_seq_one_letter_code
_entity_poly.pdbx_strand_id
1 'polypeptide(L)'
;MPVENIKSGKFTQSSCYRLDKSQINFDVLERLVSAGETNISNLDHSEVQNYVLIIDEINRANISKVFGELITLLEPDKRTGSGPNALQVTLPYSKDKFGVPQNLYIIGTMNTADRSIALLDTALRRRFSFKEMMPRYDIAPLDRKIEGIHLGKFLKAINARIEWMFDRDHQIGHSFLTSVQTLDDLDQVMRDKIIPLLTEYFYEDWDKVCIALNDKGNQFIKKKKLIAPSMQGSEDEERFRYKVLSLIHI
;
A
#
# COMPACT_ATOMS: atom_id res chain seq x y z
N MET A 1 -2.75 -10.99 16.13
CA MET A 1 -3.57 -11.47 14.99
C MET A 1 -3.05 -12.84 14.58
N PRO A 2 -3.90 -13.80 14.32
CA PRO A 2 -3.46 -15.14 13.97
C PRO A 2 -2.76 -15.14 12.60
N VAL A 3 -1.83 -16.05 12.42
CA VAL A 3 -1.02 -16.32 11.21
C VAL A 3 -1.88 -16.51 9.93
N GLU A 4 -3.17 -16.72 10.08
CA GLU A 4 -4.15 -16.90 9.00
C GLU A 4 -4.26 -15.68 8.07
N ASN A 5 -3.99 -14.44 8.55
CA ASN A 5 -4.03 -13.26 7.71
C ASN A 5 -2.81 -13.13 6.77
N ILE A 6 -1.70 -13.80 7.08
CA ILE A 6 -0.54 -13.88 6.19
C ILE A 6 -0.83 -14.83 5.02
N LYS A 7 -1.63 -15.88 5.26
CA LYS A 7 -2.04 -16.85 4.24
C LYS A 7 -3.00 -16.30 3.18
N SER A 8 -3.74 -15.22 3.50
CA SER A 8 -4.79 -14.71 2.61
C SER A 8 -4.30 -13.79 1.49
N GLY A 9 -2.99 -13.43 1.45
CA GLY A 9 -2.45 -12.54 0.40
C GLY A 9 -3.10 -11.15 0.32
N LYS A 10 -3.90 -10.77 1.31
CA LYS A 10 -4.57 -9.47 1.38
C LYS A 10 -3.62 -8.38 1.88
N PHE A 11 -2.53 -8.18 1.16
CA PHE A 11 -1.75 -6.95 1.29
C PHE A 11 -2.39 -5.90 0.38
N THR A 12 -3.07 -4.95 0.98
CA THR A 12 -3.63 -3.81 0.27
C THR A 12 -2.50 -2.88 -0.18
N GLN A 13 -2.56 -2.51 -1.38
CA GLN A 13 -2.01 -1.44 -2.21
C GLN A 13 -1.04 -0.43 -1.62
N SER A 14 -0.05 -0.05 -2.45
CA SER A 14 0.91 1.05 -2.29
C SER A 14 1.59 1.13 -0.92
N SER A 15 1.89 0.00 -0.33
CA SER A 15 2.53 -0.06 0.99
C SER A 15 4.03 -0.18 0.82
N CYS A 16 4.77 0.79 1.35
CA CYS A 16 6.19 0.63 1.59
C CYS A 16 6.38 -0.26 2.82
N TYR A 17 7.09 -1.36 2.67
CA TYR A 17 7.47 -2.21 3.79
C TYR A 17 8.75 -1.68 4.40
N ARG A 18 8.75 -1.60 5.72
CA ARG A 18 9.92 -1.23 6.48
C ARG A 18 10.50 -2.45 7.17
N LEU A 19 11.75 -2.75 6.89
CA LEU A 19 12.45 -3.91 7.39
C LEU A 19 13.76 -3.49 8.03
N ASP A 20 14.09 -4.01 9.20
CA ASP A 20 15.43 -3.87 9.76
C ASP A 20 16.38 -4.86 9.10
N LYS A 21 17.37 -4.35 8.36
CA LYS A 21 18.32 -5.17 7.59
C LYS A 21 19.16 -6.12 8.44
N SER A 22 19.37 -5.80 9.70
CA SER A 22 20.25 -6.61 10.56
C SER A 22 19.58 -7.89 11.08
N GLN A 23 18.26 -8.05 10.89
CA GLN A 23 17.48 -9.06 11.58
C GLN A 23 16.59 -9.90 10.68
N ILE A 24 16.41 -9.55 9.41
CA ILE A 24 15.56 -10.30 8.51
C ILE A 24 16.40 -10.93 7.42
N ASN A 25 16.49 -12.25 7.48
CA ASN A 25 16.84 -13.01 6.31
C ASN A 25 15.66 -12.92 5.33
N PHE A 26 15.84 -12.14 4.25
CA PHE A 26 14.83 -11.94 3.22
C PHE A 26 14.37 -13.26 2.60
N ASP A 27 15.27 -14.24 2.52
CA ASP A 27 14.95 -15.58 2.02
C ASP A 27 13.93 -16.29 2.92
N VAL A 28 13.97 -16.04 4.24
CA VAL A 28 13.00 -16.59 5.19
C VAL A 28 11.64 -15.92 5.02
N LEU A 29 11.61 -14.60 4.81
CA LEU A 29 10.36 -13.85 4.58
C LEU A 29 9.76 -14.20 3.22
N GLU A 30 10.57 -14.31 2.19
CA GLU A 30 10.15 -14.72 0.86
C GLU A 30 9.65 -16.19 0.86
N ARG A 31 10.28 -17.05 1.64
CA ARG A 31 9.81 -18.42 1.88
C ARG A 31 8.51 -18.46 2.71
N LEU A 32 8.36 -17.63 3.74
CA LEU A 32 7.12 -17.53 4.53
C LEU A 32 5.95 -16.98 3.70
N VAL A 33 6.22 -16.02 2.79
CA VAL A 33 5.22 -15.43 1.90
C VAL A 33 4.94 -16.33 0.68
N SER A 34 5.97 -17.00 0.15
CA SER A 34 5.85 -17.87 -1.04
C SER A 34 5.33 -19.25 -0.70
N ALA A 35 5.60 -19.73 0.50
CA ALA A 35 5.21 -21.06 0.97
C ALA A 35 3.83 -21.03 1.63
N GLY A 36 2.80 -20.68 0.87
CA GLY A 36 1.39 -20.83 1.29
C GLY A 36 1.01 -22.21 1.87
N GLU A 37 1.99 -23.12 1.98
CA GLU A 37 1.88 -24.49 2.52
C GLU A 37 3.21 -24.97 3.13
N THR A 38 3.77 -24.29 4.12
CA THR A 38 4.75 -24.98 4.94
C THR A 38 4.10 -25.47 6.23
N ASN A 39 3.95 -26.76 6.31
CA ASN A 39 3.72 -27.48 7.55
C ASN A 39 4.87 -27.13 8.51
N ILE A 40 4.59 -26.26 9.47
CA ILE A 40 5.51 -25.82 10.53
C ILE A 40 5.97 -27.02 11.41
N SER A 41 5.37 -28.20 11.23
CA SER A 41 5.67 -29.42 11.94
C SER A 41 7.04 -30.06 11.64
N ASN A 42 7.77 -29.60 10.62
CA ASN A 42 9.07 -30.17 10.21
C ASN A 42 10.28 -29.24 10.43
N LEU A 43 10.12 -28.16 11.19
CA LEU A 43 11.26 -27.39 11.66
C LEU A 43 11.94 -28.16 12.81
N ASP A 44 13.23 -28.40 12.66
CA ASP A 44 14.07 -29.04 13.67
C ASP A 44 13.91 -28.24 14.98
N HIS A 45 13.49 -28.91 16.06
CA HIS A 45 13.20 -28.30 17.36
C HIS A 45 14.43 -27.64 18.05
N SER A 46 15.58 -27.61 17.36
CA SER A 46 16.79 -26.91 17.80
C SER A 46 16.80 -25.43 17.39
N GLU A 47 15.94 -24.97 16.46
CA GLU A 47 15.88 -23.57 16.02
C GLU A 47 14.85 -22.79 16.84
N VAL A 48 15.28 -21.68 17.42
CA VAL A 48 14.42 -20.75 18.13
C VAL A 48 13.34 -20.23 17.16
N GLN A 49 12.07 -20.49 17.48
CA GLN A 49 10.96 -20.06 16.65
C GLN A 49 10.94 -18.54 16.48
N ASN A 50 10.90 -18.07 15.25
CA ASN A 50 10.80 -16.65 14.94
C ASN A 50 9.35 -16.18 14.96
N TYR A 51 9.13 -14.97 15.48
CA TYR A 51 7.83 -14.30 15.54
C TYR A 51 7.85 -13.03 14.70
N VAL A 52 6.75 -12.73 14.05
CA VAL A 52 6.59 -11.51 13.23
C VAL A 52 5.42 -10.70 13.73
N LEU A 53 5.70 -9.44 14.13
CA LEU A 53 4.68 -8.45 14.44
C LEU A 53 4.50 -7.54 13.22
N ILE A 54 3.29 -7.52 12.65
CA ILE A 54 2.95 -6.63 11.55
C ILE A 54 2.16 -5.45 12.08
N ILE A 55 2.66 -4.23 11.83
CA ILE A 55 2.01 -2.97 12.17
C ILE A 55 1.59 -2.31 10.86
N ASP A 56 0.31 -2.41 10.54
CA ASP A 56 -0.23 -1.79 9.33
C ASP A 56 -0.41 -0.29 9.53
N GLU A 57 -0.11 0.51 8.49
CA GLU A 57 -0.20 1.98 8.51
C GLU A 57 0.57 2.60 9.70
N ILE A 58 1.82 2.18 9.91
CA ILE A 58 2.63 2.59 11.06
C ILE A 58 2.81 4.11 11.19
N ASN A 59 2.64 4.85 10.10
CA ASN A 59 2.75 6.30 10.06
C ASN A 59 1.45 7.05 10.41
N ARG A 60 0.30 6.36 10.54
CA ARG A 60 -0.99 7.01 10.89
C ARG A 60 -1.08 7.43 12.35
N ALA A 61 -0.26 6.89 13.22
CA ALA A 61 -0.20 7.28 14.62
C ALA A 61 1.14 7.96 14.92
N ASN A 62 1.18 8.77 15.99
CA ASN A 62 2.46 9.22 16.52
C ASN A 62 3.15 8.06 17.23
N ILE A 63 3.87 7.27 16.45
CA ILE A 63 4.50 6.02 16.91
C ILE A 63 5.50 6.27 18.03
N SER A 64 6.22 7.38 18.01
CA SER A 64 7.13 7.73 19.12
C SER A 64 6.39 7.91 20.44
N LYS A 65 5.16 8.43 20.41
CA LYS A 65 4.31 8.50 21.60
C LYS A 65 3.73 7.15 21.99
N VAL A 66 3.37 6.31 21.01
CA VAL A 66 2.81 4.97 21.25
C VAL A 66 3.85 4.04 21.86
N PHE A 67 5.05 3.98 21.29
CA PHE A 67 6.13 3.17 21.83
C PHE A 67 6.79 3.81 23.06
N GLY A 68 6.83 5.14 23.13
CA GLY A 68 7.49 5.84 24.21
C GLY A 68 8.94 5.34 24.40
N GLU A 69 9.29 4.97 25.62
CA GLU A 69 10.60 4.43 25.97
C GLU A 69 10.90 3.06 25.35
N LEU A 70 9.86 2.28 24.96
CA LEU A 70 9.99 0.98 24.31
C LEU A 70 10.66 1.07 22.95
N ILE A 71 10.69 2.25 22.32
CA ILE A 71 11.32 2.46 21.02
C ILE A 71 12.80 2.09 21.02
N THR A 72 13.49 2.24 22.14
CA THR A 72 14.90 1.87 22.28
C THR A 72 15.09 0.36 22.24
N LEU A 73 14.12 -0.42 22.71
CA LEU A 73 14.17 -1.87 22.71
C LEU A 73 14.04 -2.50 21.32
N LEU A 74 13.71 -1.68 20.31
CA LEU A 74 13.66 -2.14 18.92
C LEU A 74 15.06 -2.34 18.32
N GLU A 75 16.08 -1.69 18.91
CA GLU A 75 17.47 -1.81 18.45
C GLU A 75 17.99 -3.23 18.71
N PRO A 76 18.73 -3.82 17.75
CA PRO A 76 19.20 -5.20 17.85
C PRO A 76 20.04 -5.50 19.11
N ASP A 77 20.93 -4.58 19.47
CA ASP A 77 21.83 -4.71 20.60
C ASP A 77 21.16 -4.48 21.97
N LYS A 78 19.95 -3.94 21.97
CA LYS A 78 19.14 -3.68 23.18
C LYS A 78 18.15 -4.80 23.50
N ARG A 79 18.03 -5.78 22.60
CA ARG A 79 17.08 -6.87 22.76
C ARG A 79 17.49 -7.85 23.84
N THR A 80 16.52 -8.47 24.48
CA THR A 80 16.76 -9.48 25.51
C THR A 80 17.57 -10.64 24.93
N GLY A 81 18.71 -10.96 25.56
CA GLY A 81 19.60 -12.00 25.08
C GLY A 81 20.67 -11.53 24.07
N SER A 82 20.72 -10.25 23.70
CA SER A 82 21.69 -9.72 22.73
C SER A 82 23.10 -9.48 23.33
N GLY A 83 23.28 -9.71 24.62
CA GLY A 83 24.57 -9.52 25.31
C GLY A 83 24.57 -8.37 26.32
N PRO A 84 25.74 -7.74 26.60
CA PRO A 84 25.88 -6.79 27.73
C PRO A 84 25.07 -5.50 27.57
N ASN A 85 24.64 -5.17 26.34
CA ASN A 85 23.84 -3.98 26.03
C ASN A 85 22.32 -4.23 26.10
N ALA A 86 21.89 -5.47 26.39
CA ALA A 86 20.47 -5.80 26.48
C ALA A 86 19.77 -4.95 27.54
N LEU A 87 18.62 -4.39 27.20
CA LEU A 87 17.84 -3.51 28.07
C LEU A 87 16.48 -4.12 28.39
N GLN A 88 16.03 -3.85 29.60
CA GLN A 88 14.64 -4.03 30.02
C GLN A 88 14.14 -2.74 30.63
N VAL A 89 12.90 -2.40 30.35
CA VAL A 89 12.22 -1.24 30.95
C VAL A 89 11.17 -1.73 31.93
N THR A 90 10.85 -0.92 32.93
CA THR A 90 9.75 -1.21 33.85
C THR A 90 8.48 -0.55 33.30
N LEU A 91 7.47 -1.35 33.01
CA LEU A 91 6.19 -0.85 32.49
C LEU A 91 5.53 0.08 33.51
N PRO A 92 4.95 1.22 33.09
CA PRO A 92 4.46 2.26 33.99
C PRO A 92 3.27 1.82 34.84
N TYR A 93 2.41 0.95 34.32
CA TYR A 93 1.20 0.49 34.99
C TYR A 93 1.39 -0.81 35.79
N SER A 94 1.80 -1.89 35.11
CA SER A 94 1.96 -3.21 35.74
C SER A 94 3.20 -3.30 36.62
N LYS A 95 4.18 -2.40 36.46
CA LYS A 95 5.50 -2.43 37.12
C LYS A 95 6.36 -3.64 36.74
N ASP A 96 5.92 -4.44 35.78
CA ASP A 96 6.70 -5.58 35.31
C ASP A 96 7.89 -5.12 34.46
N LYS A 97 8.94 -5.91 34.44
CA LYS A 97 10.07 -5.71 33.55
C LYS A 97 9.70 -6.25 32.15
N PHE A 98 9.92 -5.43 31.16
CA PHE A 98 9.62 -5.74 29.75
C PHE A 98 10.87 -5.60 28.87
N GLY A 99 11.08 -6.56 27.99
CA GLY A 99 12.15 -6.55 27.00
C GLY A 99 11.65 -7.16 25.69
N VAL A 100 12.24 -6.76 24.58
CA VAL A 100 11.94 -7.32 23.26
C VAL A 100 12.93 -8.46 22.96
N PRO A 101 12.48 -9.68 22.69
CA PRO A 101 13.36 -10.80 22.39
C PRO A 101 13.99 -10.68 20.99
N GLN A 102 15.13 -11.36 20.77
CA GLN A 102 15.85 -11.31 19.48
C GLN A 102 15.08 -11.93 18.32
N ASN A 103 14.25 -12.94 18.61
CA ASN A 103 13.46 -13.68 17.62
C ASN A 103 12.13 -13.00 17.26
N LEU A 104 11.88 -11.74 17.68
CA LEU A 104 10.74 -10.94 17.27
C LEU A 104 11.12 -10.00 16.13
N TYR A 105 10.52 -10.17 14.99
CA TYR A 105 10.65 -9.30 13.82
C TYR A 105 9.46 -8.34 13.74
N ILE A 106 9.73 -7.09 13.38
CA ILE A 106 8.69 -6.07 13.27
C ILE A 106 8.64 -5.55 11.83
N ILE A 107 7.49 -5.68 11.19
CA ILE A 107 7.22 -5.18 9.85
C ILE A 107 6.20 -4.05 9.97
N GLY A 108 6.57 -2.84 9.53
CA GLY A 108 5.64 -1.73 9.41
C GLY A 108 5.27 -1.51 7.95
N THR A 109 3.97 -1.35 7.66
CA THR A 109 3.53 -0.85 6.35
C THR A 109 3.22 0.63 6.46
N MET A 110 3.41 1.36 5.37
CA MET A 110 3.01 2.76 5.30
C MET A 110 2.66 3.16 3.87
N ASN A 111 1.69 4.04 3.73
CA ASN A 111 1.39 4.70 2.47
C ASN A 111 2.13 6.04 2.41
N THR A 112 3.02 6.22 1.43
CA THR A 112 3.80 7.46 1.24
C THR A 112 3.04 8.50 0.41
N ALA A 113 2.01 8.09 -0.34
CA ALA A 113 1.18 8.98 -1.12
C ALA A 113 0.29 9.90 -0.25
N ASP A 114 -0.07 9.45 0.95
CA ASP A 114 -0.91 10.22 1.85
C ASP A 114 -0.09 11.31 2.56
N ARG A 115 -0.12 12.51 2.01
CA ARG A 115 0.58 13.70 2.54
C ARG A 115 -0.03 14.23 3.83
N SER A 116 -1.23 13.81 4.20
CA SER A 116 -1.88 14.21 5.46
C SER A 116 -1.26 13.53 6.68
N ILE A 117 -0.47 12.49 6.44
CA ILE A 117 0.14 11.67 7.48
C ILE A 117 1.53 12.21 7.83
N ALA A 118 1.81 12.33 9.11
CA ALA A 118 3.09 12.83 9.60
C ALA A 118 4.27 11.99 9.09
N LEU A 119 5.33 12.65 8.66
CA LEU A 119 6.60 11.99 8.37
C LEU A 119 7.06 11.22 9.60
N LEU A 120 7.55 10.02 9.37
CA LEU A 120 8.10 9.21 10.44
C LEU A 120 9.21 9.96 11.19
N ASP A 121 9.11 9.97 12.51
CA ASP A 121 10.09 10.52 13.40
C ASP A 121 11.51 9.97 13.11
N THR A 122 12.51 10.82 13.26
CA THR A 122 13.93 10.47 13.07
C THR A 122 14.36 9.29 13.95
N ALA A 123 13.78 9.16 15.14
CA ALA A 123 14.08 8.05 16.05
C ALA A 123 13.68 6.69 15.45
N LEU A 124 12.52 6.62 14.79
CA LEU A 124 12.08 5.43 14.07
C LEU A 124 12.88 5.20 12.79
N ARG A 125 13.20 6.26 12.07
CA ARG A 125 13.98 6.15 10.83
C ARG A 125 15.31 5.45 11.01
N ARG A 126 15.95 5.62 12.17
CA ARG A 126 17.24 4.98 12.49
C ARG A 126 17.11 3.49 12.82
N ARG A 127 15.94 3.06 13.31
CA ARG A 127 15.71 1.71 13.84
C ARG A 127 15.13 0.74 12.83
N PHE A 128 14.69 1.25 11.68
CA PHE A 128 14.09 0.43 10.64
C PHE A 128 14.78 0.64 9.29
N SER A 129 14.83 -0.39 8.49
CA SER A 129 15.19 -0.31 7.08
C SER A 129 13.94 -0.09 6.23
N PHE A 130 14.07 0.70 5.18
CA PHE A 130 12.98 0.94 4.23
C PHE A 130 13.13 0.06 2.99
N LYS A 131 12.03 -0.56 2.59
CA LYS A 131 11.92 -1.19 1.28
C LYS A 131 10.72 -0.58 0.56
N GLU A 132 10.98 0.07 -0.56
CA GLU A 132 9.94 0.60 -1.42
C GLU A 132 9.29 -0.54 -2.22
N MET A 133 7.97 -0.49 -2.35
CA MET A 133 7.17 -1.46 -3.09
C MET A 133 6.44 -0.74 -4.22
N MET A 134 7.10 -0.63 -5.37
CA MET A 134 6.50 -0.06 -6.58
C MET A 134 5.54 -1.04 -7.27
N PRO A 135 4.59 -0.54 -8.07
CA PRO A 135 3.71 -1.39 -8.87
C PRO A 135 4.52 -2.31 -9.79
N ARG A 136 4.18 -3.59 -9.80
CA ARG A 136 4.78 -4.60 -10.69
C ARG A 136 3.80 -4.93 -11.80
N TYR A 137 4.28 -4.94 -13.04
CA TYR A 137 3.46 -5.12 -14.24
C TYR A 137 3.65 -6.49 -14.88
N ASP A 138 4.71 -7.20 -14.48
CA ASP A 138 5.23 -8.46 -15.03
C ASP A 138 4.87 -9.68 -14.18
N ILE A 139 4.02 -9.52 -13.18
CA ILE A 139 3.58 -10.64 -12.33
C ILE A 139 2.54 -11.49 -13.06
N ALA A 140 2.53 -12.80 -12.77
CA ALA A 140 1.64 -13.76 -13.42
C ALA A 140 0.16 -13.33 -13.54
N PRO A 141 -0.48 -12.74 -12.50
CA PRO A 141 -1.87 -12.29 -12.63
C PRO A 141 -2.08 -11.15 -13.63
N LEU A 142 -1.06 -10.35 -13.94
CA LEU A 142 -1.12 -9.21 -14.86
C LEU A 142 -0.51 -9.52 -16.23
N ASP A 143 0.33 -10.55 -16.34
CA ASP A 143 0.93 -10.99 -17.60
C ASP A 143 -0.06 -11.84 -18.41
N ARG A 144 -1.23 -11.27 -18.66
CA ARG A 144 -2.30 -11.89 -19.45
C ARG A 144 -3.12 -10.87 -20.19
N LYS A 145 -3.85 -11.35 -21.19
CA LYS A 145 -4.78 -10.55 -21.97
C LYS A 145 -6.23 -10.93 -21.64
N ILE A 146 -7.08 -9.94 -21.53
CA ILE A 146 -8.53 -10.07 -21.41
C ILE A 146 -9.11 -9.32 -22.61
N GLU A 147 -9.74 -10.03 -23.54
CA GLU A 147 -10.33 -9.47 -24.76
C GLU A 147 -9.37 -8.52 -25.53
N GLY A 148 -8.10 -8.91 -25.60
CA GLY A 148 -7.05 -8.13 -26.28
C GLY A 148 -6.32 -7.12 -25.39
N ILE A 149 -6.83 -6.77 -24.22
CA ILE A 149 -6.22 -5.84 -23.27
C ILE A 149 -5.22 -6.58 -22.39
N HIS A 150 -3.94 -6.23 -22.50
CA HIS A 150 -2.89 -6.77 -21.63
C HIS A 150 -2.85 -5.98 -20.33
N LEU A 151 -3.27 -6.59 -19.21
CA LEU A 151 -3.46 -5.91 -17.91
C LEU A 151 -2.20 -5.17 -17.42
N GLY A 152 -1.03 -5.81 -17.47
CA GLY A 152 0.22 -5.18 -17.03
C GLY A 152 0.60 -3.96 -17.88
N LYS A 153 0.43 -4.04 -19.22
CA LYS A 153 0.68 -2.89 -20.11
C LYS A 153 -0.34 -1.77 -19.90
N PHE A 154 -1.58 -2.13 -19.68
CA PHE A 154 -2.67 -1.19 -19.36
C PHE A 154 -2.36 -0.39 -18.09
N LEU A 155 -2.04 -1.08 -16.99
CA LEU A 155 -1.68 -0.44 -15.73
C LEU A 155 -0.43 0.43 -15.87
N LYS A 156 0.61 -0.08 -16.56
CA LYS A 156 1.85 0.67 -16.80
C LYS A 156 1.58 1.97 -17.56
N ALA A 157 0.69 1.94 -18.54
CA ALA A 157 0.36 3.12 -19.33
C ALA A 157 -0.39 4.18 -18.52
N ILE A 158 -1.28 3.78 -17.60
CA ILE A 158 -1.95 4.70 -16.68
C ILE A 158 -0.93 5.31 -15.72
N ASN A 159 -0.12 4.47 -15.08
CA ASN A 159 0.87 4.92 -14.10
C ASN A 159 1.92 5.85 -14.69
N ALA A 160 2.37 5.62 -15.92
CA ALA A 160 3.29 6.53 -16.60
C ALA A 160 2.69 7.95 -16.78
N ARG A 161 1.38 8.05 -17.02
CA ARG A 161 0.70 9.36 -17.11
C ARG A 161 0.50 9.99 -15.75
N ILE A 162 0.17 9.21 -14.73
CA ILE A 162 0.05 9.68 -13.35
C ILE A 162 1.41 10.25 -12.89
N GLU A 163 2.49 9.50 -13.07
CA GLU A 163 3.83 9.92 -12.70
C GLU A 163 4.23 11.24 -13.39
N TRP A 164 3.89 11.40 -14.67
CA TRP A 164 4.17 12.62 -15.41
C TRP A 164 3.34 13.82 -14.95
N MET A 165 2.06 13.63 -14.58
CA MET A 165 1.15 14.70 -14.21
C MET A 165 1.17 15.05 -12.71
N PHE A 166 1.61 14.14 -11.89
CA PHE A 166 1.52 14.26 -10.44
C PHE A 166 2.85 13.88 -9.78
N ASP A 167 3.05 12.63 -9.45
CA ASP A 167 4.33 12.09 -8.95
C ASP A 167 4.33 10.55 -9.01
N ARG A 168 5.47 9.96 -8.62
CA ARG A 168 5.66 8.51 -8.61
C ARG A 168 4.97 7.79 -7.44
N ASP A 169 4.68 8.50 -6.35
CA ASP A 169 4.12 7.91 -5.14
C ASP A 169 2.61 7.61 -5.31
N HIS A 170 1.95 8.32 -6.23
CA HIS A 170 0.53 8.16 -6.53
C HIS A 170 0.24 7.12 -7.62
N GLN A 171 1.22 6.31 -8.02
CA GLN A 171 0.99 5.22 -8.96
C GLN A 171 -0.02 4.21 -8.42
N ILE A 172 -0.91 3.74 -9.30
CA ILE A 172 -1.91 2.72 -8.95
C ILE A 172 -1.23 1.38 -8.73
N GLY A 173 -1.48 0.75 -7.59
CA GLY A 173 -0.93 -0.55 -7.23
C GLY A 173 -1.44 -1.67 -8.14
N HIS A 174 -0.58 -2.63 -8.45
CA HIS A 174 -0.93 -3.79 -9.27
C HIS A 174 -1.99 -4.70 -8.64
N SER A 175 -2.14 -4.66 -7.33
CA SER A 175 -3.14 -5.46 -6.58
C SER A 175 -4.58 -5.18 -7.00
N PHE A 176 -4.90 -4.01 -7.55
CA PHE A 176 -6.23 -3.71 -8.08
C PHE A 176 -6.64 -4.65 -9.22
N LEU A 177 -5.67 -5.11 -10.01
CA LEU A 177 -5.92 -5.91 -11.20
C LEU A 177 -5.61 -7.42 -11.04
N THR A 178 -5.10 -7.85 -9.88
CA THR A 178 -4.70 -9.26 -9.68
C THR A 178 -5.88 -10.23 -9.74
N SER A 179 -7.05 -9.83 -9.29
CA SER A 179 -8.27 -10.63 -9.28
C SER A 179 -9.12 -10.51 -10.54
N VAL A 180 -8.79 -9.59 -11.44
CA VAL A 180 -9.56 -9.32 -12.68
C VAL A 180 -9.41 -10.49 -13.64
N GLN A 181 -10.50 -11.12 -14.07
CA GLN A 181 -10.49 -12.27 -14.98
C GLN A 181 -11.27 -12.03 -16.28
N THR A 182 -12.26 -11.16 -16.24
CA THR A 182 -13.16 -10.83 -17.34
C THR A 182 -13.11 -9.34 -17.65
N LEU A 183 -13.69 -8.93 -18.77
CA LEU A 183 -13.86 -7.51 -19.09
C LEU A 183 -14.81 -6.83 -18.11
N ASP A 184 -15.82 -7.55 -17.64
CA ASP A 184 -16.76 -7.06 -16.61
C ASP A 184 -16.05 -6.78 -15.28
N ASP A 185 -15.12 -7.65 -14.85
CA ASP A 185 -14.31 -7.41 -13.66
C ASP A 185 -13.44 -6.16 -13.83
N LEU A 186 -12.84 -5.99 -15.03
CA LEU A 186 -12.02 -4.82 -15.32
C LEU A 186 -12.87 -3.54 -15.28
N ASP A 187 -14.05 -3.56 -15.90
CA ASP A 187 -14.99 -2.45 -15.88
C ASP A 187 -15.39 -2.08 -14.46
N GLN A 188 -15.72 -3.08 -13.63
CA GLN A 188 -16.08 -2.86 -12.24
C GLN A 188 -14.92 -2.25 -11.45
N VAL A 189 -13.70 -2.78 -11.60
CA VAL A 189 -12.52 -2.24 -10.92
C VAL A 189 -12.21 -0.81 -11.37
N MET A 190 -12.37 -0.52 -12.66
CA MET A 190 -12.19 0.84 -13.18
C MET A 190 -13.20 1.80 -12.57
N ARG A 191 -14.50 1.47 -12.60
CA ARG A 191 -15.58 2.35 -12.10
C ARG A 191 -15.57 2.52 -10.60
N ASP A 192 -15.34 1.43 -9.87
CA ASP A 192 -15.58 1.42 -8.42
C ASP A 192 -14.31 1.74 -7.62
N LYS A 193 -13.12 1.63 -8.25
CA LYS A 193 -11.84 1.78 -7.53
C LYS A 193 -10.88 2.77 -8.23
N ILE A 194 -10.53 2.53 -9.50
CA ILE A 194 -9.46 3.28 -10.16
C ILE A 194 -9.90 4.71 -10.50
N ILE A 195 -11.06 4.88 -11.13
CA ILE A 195 -11.55 6.23 -11.48
C ILE A 195 -11.83 7.08 -10.22
N PRO A 196 -12.49 6.58 -9.18
CA PRO A 196 -12.64 7.34 -7.92
C PRO A 196 -11.30 7.73 -7.31
N LEU A 197 -10.31 6.83 -7.30
CA LEU A 197 -8.97 7.13 -6.81
C LEU A 197 -8.27 8.22 -7.62
N LEU A 198 -8.38 8.17 -8.96
CA LEU A 198 -7.84 9.22 -9.82
C LEU A 198 -8.54 10.57 -9.59
N THR A 199 -9.85 10.56 -9.34
CA THR A 199 -10.62 11.76 -9.03
C THR A 199 -10.13 12.41 -7.73
N GLU A 200 -9.82 11.58 -6.72
CA GLU A 200 -9.22 12.04 -5.47
C GLU A 200 -7.81 12.61 -5.69
N TYR A 201 -6.95 11.90 -6.41
CA TYR A 201 -5.58 12.35 -6.68
C TYR A 201 -5.51 13.68 -7.42
N PHE A 202 -6.41 13.90 -8.35
CA PHE A 202 -6.47 15.12 -9.15
C PHE A 202 -7.45 16.17 -8.61
N TYR A 203 -7.92 16.03 -7.36
CA TYR A 203 -8.81 17.02 -6.71
C TYR A 203 -10.03 17.35 -7.55
N GLU A 204 -10.71 16.31 -8.09
CA GLU A 204 -11.89 16.42 -8.97
C GLU A 204 -11.61 17.11 -10.33
N ASP A 205 -10.35 17.29 -10.71
CA ASP A 205 -9.97 17.73 -12.05
C ASP A 205 -10.18 16.60 -13.07
N TRP A 206 -11.38 16.53 -13.59
CA TRP A 206 -11.79 15.48 -14.54
C TRP A 206 -11.03 15.50 -15.86
N ASP A 207 -10.50 16.66 -16.27
CA ASP A 207 -9.69 16.74 -17.50
C ASP A 207 -8.37 15.98 -17.29
N LYS A 208 -7.75 16.06 -16.12
CA LYS A 208 -6.58 15.25 -15.76
C LYS A 208 -6.93 13.76 -15.63
N VAL A 209 -8.08 13.42 -15.07
CA VAL A 209 -8.55 12.02 -15.03
C VAL A 209 -8.68 11.46 -16.46
N CYS A 210 -9.29 12.20 -17.39
CA CYS A 210 -9.37 11.81 -18.81
C CYS A 210 -7.98 11.64 -19.44
N ILE A 211 -7.02 12.52 -19.13
CA ILE A 211 -5.63 12.37 -19.62
C ILE A 211 -4.99 11.11 -19.05
N ALA A 212 -5.14 10.83 -17.76
CA ALA A 212 -4.60 9.62 -17.12
C ALA A 212 -5.13 8.35 -17.78
N LEU A 213 -6.41 8.32 -18.11
CA LEU A 213 -7.06 7.21 -18.80
C LEU A 213 -6.81 7.19 -20.31
N ASN A 214 -6.25 8.26 -20.89
CA ASN A 214 -6.16 8.49 -22.33
C ASN A 214 -7.54 8.52 -23.03
N ASP A 215 -8.53 9.04 -22.33
CA ASP A 215 -9.91 9.14 -22.81
C ASP A 215 -10.09 10.35 -23.75
N LYS A 216 -9.70 10.19 -25.02
CA LYS A 216 -9.79 11.26 -26.02
C LYS A 216 -11.18 11.43 -26.64
N GLY A 217 -12.06 10.47 -26.42
CA GLY A 217 -13.35 10.40 -27.11
C GLY A 217 -14.57 10.35 -26.20
N ASN A 218 -14.43 10.70 -24.90
CA ASN A 218 -15.48 10.49 -23.90
C ASN A 218 -15.97 9.03 -23.82
N GLN A 219 -15.06 8.07 -24.02
CA GLN A 219 -15.35 6.64 -24.00
C GLN A 219 -15.56 6.13 -22.56
N PHE A 220 -14.72 6.58 -21.62
CA PHE A 220 -14.82 6.22 -20.20
C PHE A 220 -15.61 7.24 -19.39
N ILE A 221 -15.48 8.53 -19.74
CA ILE A 221 -16.04 9.63 -18.97
C ILE A 221 -16.78 10.55 -19.92
N LYS A 222 -18.12 10.56 -19.82
CA LYS A 222 -18.96 11.47 -20.60
C LYS A 222 -19.07 12.83 -19.92
N LYS A 223 -18.59 13.87 -20.59
CA LYS A 223 -18.68 15.28 -20.19
C LYS A 223 -19.97 15.88 -20.75
N LYS A 224 -20.84 16.45 -19.91
CA LYS A 224 -22.06 17.14 -20.33
C LYS A 224 -22.09 18.54 -19.74
N LYS A 225 -22.18 19.56 -20.60
CA LYS A 225 -22.36 20.94 -20.16
C LYS A 225 -23.69 21.10 -19.42
N LEU A 226 -23.66 21.74 -18.27
CA LEU A 226 -24.85 22.09 -17.50
C LEU A 226 -25.39 23.42 -18.05
N ILE A 227 -26.71 23.50 -18.16
CA ILE A 227 -27.40 24.74 -18.49
C ILE A 227 -27.57 25.49 -17.16
N ALA A 228 -27.05 26.71 -17.10
CA ALA A 228 -27.24 27.56 -15.91
C ALA A 228 -28.73 27.83 -15.71
N PRO A 229 -29.26 27.76 -14.47
CA PRO A 229 -30.58 28.31 -14.19
C PRO A 229 -30.54 29.79 -14.52
N SER A 230 -31.60 30.31 -15.18
CA SER A 230 -31.70 31.73 -15.57
C SER A 230 -31.75 32.62 -14.30
N MET A 231 -30.59 32.99 -13.78
CA MET A 231 -30.41 34.01 -12.76
C MET A 231 -29.74 35.21 -13.41
N GLN A 232 -30.35 36.37 -13.31
CA GLN A 232 -29.74 37.63 -13.73
C GLN A 232 -28.46 37.86 -12.91
N GLY A 233 -27.31 37.94 -13.59
CA GLY A 233 -26.04 38.37 -12.99
C GLY A 233 -24.99 37.29 -12.71
N SER A 234 -25.13 36.07 -13.19
CA SER A 234 -24.04 35.10 -13.14
C SER A 234 -23.12 35.30 -14.35
N GLU A 235 -21.86 35.60 -14.08
CA GLU A 235 -20.79 35.45 -15.07
C GLU A 235 -20.86 34.04 -15.68
N ASP A 236 -20.59 33.92 -16.99
CA ASP A 236 -20.65 32.69 -17.77
C ASP A 236 -19.63 31.64 -17.32
N GLU A 237 -19.77 31.14 -16.10
CA GLU A 237 -18.96 30.03 -15.61
C GLU A 237 -19.48 28.73 -16.22
N GLU A 238 -18.75 28.16 -17.16
CA GLU A 238 -19.10 26.87 -17.76
C GLU A 238 -18.99 25.76 -16.73
N ARG A 239 -20.12 25.18 -16.35
CA ARG A 239 -20.15 24.02 -15.45
C ARG A 239 -20.45 22.74 -16.21
N PHE A 240 -19.77 21.67 -15.83
CA PHE A 240 -19.93 20.37 -16.45
C PHE A 240 -20.34 19.31 -15.43
N ARG A 241 -21.15 18.36 -15.92
CA ARG A 241 -21.44 17.11 -15.21
C ARG A 241 -20.65 16.00 -15.89
N TYR A 242 -19.96 15.19 -15.10
CA TYR A 242 -19.22 14.04 -15.57
C TYR A 242 -19.97 12.77 -15.20
N LYS A 243 -20.00 11.80 -16.12
CA LYS A 243 -20.59 10.47 -15.91
C LYS A 243 -19.61 9.42 -16.38
N VAL A 244 -19.22 8.52 -15.49
CA VAL A 244 -18.42 7.35 -15.84
C VAL A 244 -19.29 6.39 -16.62
N LEU A 245 -18.79 5.93 -17.77
CA LEU A 245 -19.43 4.95 -18.65
C LEU A 245 -18.84 3.55 -18.38
N SER A 246 -19.58 2.52 -18.79
CA SER A 246 -19.08 1.14 -18.75
C SER A 246 -18.15 0.86 -19.92
N LEU A 247 -17.06 0.10 -19.71
CA LEU A 247 -16.16 -0.38 -20.74
C LEU A 247 -16.84 -1.35 -21.72
N ILE A 248 -17.95 -1.96 -21.31
CA ILE A 248 -18.66 -3.00 -22.08
C ILE A 248 -19.42 -2.43 -23.26
N HIS A 249 -19.58 -1.11 -23.32
CA HIS A 249 -20.34 -0.43 -24.36
C HIS A 249 -19.43 0.37 -25.34
N ILE A 250 -18.12 0.14 -25.27
CA ILE A 250 -17.10 0.69 -26.15
C ILE A 250 -16.61 -0.39 -27.11
#